data_fffa9d811a36fe9c66b03b2d5d111919
#
_entry.id   fffa9d811a36fe9c66b03b2d5d111919
#
_cell.length_a   1.000
_cell.length_b   1.000
_cell.length_c   1.000
_cell.angle_alpha   90.00
_cell.angle_beta   90.00
_cell.angle_gamma   90.00
#
_symmetry.space_group_name_H-M   'P 1'
#
loop_
_entity.id
_entity.type
_entity.pdbx_description
1 polymer ?
#
loop_
_entity_poly.entity_id
_entity_poly.type
_entity_poly.pdbx_seq_one_letter_code
_entity_poly.pdbx_strand_id
1 'polypeptide(L)'
;MIAVIDYGVGNLFSLRHSLEFVGAEATVSGEAAVLRQADKLILPGVGAFGDAAQKLRDTGLDQVVLEEAAKGKPLMGICLGMQLLF
;
A
#
# COMPACT_ATOMS: atom_id res chain seq x y z
N MET A 1 -4.50 -10.37 8.22
CA MET A 1 -4.06 -10.38 6.81
C MET A 1 -3.44 -9.02 6.51
N ILE A 2 -2.30 -9.02 5.84
CA ILE A 2 -1.62 -7.81 5.40
C ILE A 2 -2.00 -7.56 3.96
N ALA A 3 -2.42 -6.35 3.62
CA ALA A 3 -2.67 -5.98 2.23
C ALA A 3 -1.61 -5.01 1.73
N VAL A 4 -1.01 -5.34 0.59
CA VAL A 4 -0.10 -4.46 -0.14
C VAL A 4 -0.93 -3.69 -1.15
N ILE A 5 -0.85 -2.37 -1.10
CA ILE A 5 -1.68 -1.49 -1.93
C ILE A 5 -1.13 -1.46 -3.35
N ASP A 6 -1.93 -1.95 -4.29
CA ASP A 6 -1.62 -1.92 -5.72
C ASP A 6 -2.29 -0.71 -6.37
N TYR A 7 -1.53 0.35 -6.57
CA TYR A 7 -1.99 1.56 -7.25
C TYR A 7 -1.19 1.82 -8.53
N GLY A 8 -0.54 0.78 -9.04
CA GLY A 8 0.23 0.85 -10.28
C GLY A 8 1.70 1.26 -10.10
N VAL A 9 2.17 1.38 -8.86
CA VAL A 9 3.54 1.79 -8.56
C VAL A 9 4.13 0.87 -7.51
N GLY A 10 5.39 0.48 -7.70
CA GLY A 10 6.12 -0.35 -6.75
C GLY A 10 6.50 -1.70 -7.32
N ASN A 11 7.47 -2.35 -6.71
CA ASN A 11 7.88 -3.69 -7.07
C ASN A 11 7.07 -4.69 -6.24
N LEU A 12 5.85 -4.95 -6.70
CA LEU A 12 4.88 -5.75 -5.95
C LEU A 12 5.29 -7.21 -5.84
N PHE A 13 5.90 -7.74 -6.90
CA PHE A 13 6.34 -9.13 -6.92
C PHE A 13 7.42 -9.40 -5.86
N SER A 14 8.44 -8.57 -5.82
CA SER A 14 9.53 -8.73 -4.84
C SER A 14 9.05 -8.53 -3.42
N LEU A 15 8.16 -7.56 -3.21
CA LEU A 15 7.62 -7.28 -1.89
C LEU A 15 6.77 -8.46 -1.39
N ARG A 16 5.91 -8.99 -2.24
CA ARG A 16 5.09 -10.16 -1.89
C ARG A 16 5.97 -11.35 -1.56
N HIS A 17 7.00 -11.58 -2.36
CA HIS A 17 7.95 -12.67 -2.14
C HIS A 17 8.66 -12.55 -0.80
N SER A 18 9.09 -11.33 -0.46
CA SER A 18 9.75 -11.09 0.84
C SER A 18 8.81 -11.35 2.01
N LEU A 19 7.55 -10.96 1.89
CA LEU A 19 6.57 -11.20 2.94
C LEU A 19 6.30 -12.71 3.12
N GLU A 20 6.19 -13.44 2.03
CA GLU A 20 6.04 -14.90 2.07
C GLU A 20 7.26 -15.57 2.73
N PHE A 21 8.46 -15.08 2.43
CA PHE A 21 9.69 -15.62 2.99
C PHE A 21 9.73 -15.51 4.51
N VAL A 22 9.23 -14.42 5.07
CA VAL A 22 9.18 -14.25 6.54
C VAL A 22 7.94 -14.85 7.17
N GLY A 23 7.13 -15.55 6.39
CA GLY A 23 5.95 -16.25 6.90
C GLY A 23 4.71 -15.38 7.08
N ALA A 24 4.70 -14.17 6.52
CA ALA A 24 3.55 -13.29 6.63
C ALA A 24 2.51 -13.63 5.56
N GLU A 25 1.24 -13.66 5.94
CA GLU A 25 0.14 -13.79 5.00
C GLU A 25 -0.16 -12.43 4.40
N ALA A 26 0.02 -12.31 3.08
CA ALA A 26 -0.12 -11.03 2.40
C ALA A 26 -0.91 -11.16 1.09
N THR A 27 -1.71 -10.14 0.80
CA THR A 27 -2.49 -10.02 -0.43
C THR A 27 -2.12 -8.71 -1.11
N VAL A 28 -1.95 -8.74 -2.43
CA VAL A 28 -1.72 -7.53 -3.23
C VAL A 28 -3.05 -7.16 -3.88
N SER A 29 -3.55 -5.96 -3.64
CA SER A 29 -4.85 -5.56 -4.18
C SER A 29 -4.95 -4.05 -4.37
N GLY A 30 -5.67 -3.66 -5.44
CA GLY A 30 -6.07 -2.27 -5.67
C GLY A 30 -7.55 -2.04 -5.36
N GLU A 31 -8.23 -3.03 -4.76
CA GLU A 31 -9.65 -2.90 -4.44
C GLU A 31 -9.84 -2.36 -3.03
N ALA A 32 -10.59 -1.27 -2.91
CA ALA A 32 -10.85 -0.62 -1.63
C ALA A 32 -11.44 -1.59 -0.60
N ALA A 33 -12.36 -2.45 -1.01
CA ALA A 33 -13.00 -3.39 -0.10
C ALA A 33 -11.99 -4.35 0.55
N VAL A 34 -11.02 -4.84 -0.23
CA VAL A 34 -9.98 -5.73 0.28
C VAL A 34 -9.07 -4.99 1.26
N LEU A 35 -8.68 -3.76 0.92
CA LEU A 35 -7.82 -2.94 1.77
C LEU A 35 -8.50 -2.60 3.10
N ARG A 36 -9.80 -2.34 3.07
CA ARG A 36 -10.56 -2.04 4.28
C ARG A 36 -10.70 -3.24 5.21
N GLN A 37 -10.71 -4.45 4.66
CA GLN A 37 -10.81 -5.69 5.44
C GLN A 37 -9.46 -6.14 6.02
N ALA A 38 -8.35 -5.64 5.49
CA ALA A 38 -7.03 -6.04 5.95
C ALA A 38 -6.76 -5.51 7.38
N ASP A 39 -5.96 -6.25 8.12
CA ASP A 39 -5.55 -5.83 9.47
C ASP A 39 -4.45 -4.77 9.43
N LYS A 40 -3.60 -4.84 8.40
CA LYS A 40 -2.46 -3.94 8.21
C LYS A 40 -2.31 -3.63 6.73
N LEU A 41 -1.79 -2.43 6.43
CA LEU A 41 -1.57 -1.98 5.06
C LEU A 41 -0.10 -1.68 4.81
N ILE A 42 0.37 -2.00 3.60
CA ILE A 42 1.70 -1.60 3.13
C ILE A 42 1.52 -0.75 1.88
N LEU A 43 2.11 0.44 1.90
CA LEU A 43 2.12 1.36 0.77
C LEU A 43 3.50 1.35 0.11
N PRO A 44 3.66 0.63 -1.00
CA PRO A 44 4.94 0.62 -1.72
C PRO A 44 5.06 1.83 -2.64
N GLY A 45 6.27 2.09 -3.13
CA GLY A 45 6.46 3.12 -4.13
C GLY A 45 7.88 3.11 -4.67
N VAL A 46 8.01 3.37 -5.97
CA VAL A 46 9.29 3.55 -6.67
C VAL A 46 9.14 4.66 -7.69
N GLY A 47 10.25 5.27 -8.08
CA GLY A 47 10.25 6.31 -9.10
C GLY A 47 10.01 7.70 -8.56
N ALA A 48 9.44 8.57 -9.38
CA ALA A 48 9.22 9.98 -9.04
C ALA A 48 8.02 10.15 -8.10
N PHE A 49 8.23 10.94 -7.04
CA PHE A 49 7.20 11.20 -6.04
C PHE A 49 5.90 11.74 -6.66
N GLY A 50 6.01 12.73 -7.56
CA GLY A 50 4.84 13.35 -8.17
C GLY A 50 3.99 12.37 -8.97
N ASP A 51 4.64 11.47 -9.73
CA ASP A 51 3.94 10.46 -10.52
C ASP A 51 3.23 9.44 -9.62
N ALA A 52 3.90 8.99 -8.57
CA ALA A 52 3.31 8.05 -7.62
C ALA A 52 2.13 8.66 -6.88
N ALA A 53 2.27 9.90 -6.41
CA ALA A 53 1.21 10.61 -5.73
C ALA A 53 -0.01 10.80 -6.64
N GLN A 54 0.22 11.12 -7.92
CA GLN A 54 -0.86 11.29 -8.89
C GLN A 54 -1.61 9.98 -9.12
N LYS A 55 -0.88 8.87 -9.29
CA LYS A 55 -1.51 7.56 -9.47
C LYS A 55 -2.32 7.15 -8.25
N LEU A 56 -1.83 7.42 -7.07
CA LEU A 56 -2.55 7.14 -5.84
C LEU A 56 -3.87 7.91 -5.79
N ARG A 57 -3.85 9.18 -6.18
CA ARG A 57 -5.07 10.00 -6.26
C ARG A 57 -6.01 9.53 -7.36
N ASP A 58 -5.48 9.21 -8.55
CA ASP A 58 -6.27 8.79 -9.70
C ASP A 58 -7.06 7.51 -9.43
N THR A 59 -6.51 6.61 -8.64
CA THR A 59 -7.19 5.37 -8.25
C THR A 59 -8.19 5.57 -7.12
N GLY A 60 -8.16 6.72 -6.44
CA GLY A 60 -8.99 6.97 -5.27
C GLY A 60 -8.49 6.28 -4.01
N LEU A 61 -7.38 5.55 -4.09
CA LEU A 61 -6.85 4.80 -2.94
C LEU A 61 -6.22 5.69 -1.88
N ASP A 62 -5.89 6.94 -2.21
CA ASP A 62 -5.45 7.92 -1.23
C ASP A 62 -6.49 8.13 -0.14
N GLN A 63 -7.77 8.18 -0.50
CA GLN A 63 -8.86 8.31 0.47
C GLN A 63 -8.96 7.08 1.37
N VAL A 64 -8.80 5.89 0.80
CA VAL A 64 -8.81 4.64 1.57
C VAL A 64 -7.68 4.63 2.60
N VAL A 65 -6.48 5.02 2.19
CA VAL A 65 -5.32 5.09 3.08
C VAL A 65 -5.58 6.07 4.23
N LEU A 66 -6.07 7.27 3.91
CA LEU A 66 -6.36 8.29 4.93
C LEU A 66 -7.42 7.82 5.91
N GLU A 67 -8.50 7.24 5.43
CA GLU A 67 -9.60 6.77 6.26
C GLU A 67 -9.17 5.62 7.17
N GLU A 68 -8.45 4.65 6.63
CA GLU A 68 -8.03 3.49 7.41
C GLU A 68 -6.94 3.87 8.43
N ALA A 69 -6.03 4.78 8.08
CA ALA A 69 -5.05 5.29 9.03
C ALA A 69 -5.71 6.06 10.17
N ALA A 70 -6.75 6.85 9.86
CA ALA A 70 -7.50 7.60 10.86
C ALA A 70 -8.21 6.67 11.86
N LYS A 71 -8.55 5.45 11.46
CA LYS A 71 -9.15 4.44 12.32
C LYS A 71 -8.12 3.70 13.18
N GLY A 72 -6.83 4.01 13.01
CA GLY A 72 -5.76 3.37 13.76
C GLY A 72 -5.18 2.11 13.14
N LYS A 73 -5.53 1.79 11.90
CA LYS A 73 -4.96 0.63 11.21
C LYS A 73 -3.46 0.82 10.98
N PRO A 74 -2.60 -0.16 11.34
CA PRO A 74 -1.18 -0.05 11.07
C PRO A 74 -0.88 0.10 9.59
N LEU A 75 -0.03 1.07 9.25
CA LEU A 75 0.33 1.42 7.89
C LEU A 75 1.84 1.58 7.78
N MET A 76 2.47 0.87 6.83
CA MET A 76 3.89 0.95 6.58
C MET A 76 4.14 1.46 5.17
N GLY A 77 4.94 2.52 5.03
CA GLY A 77 5.43 2.99 3.74
C GLY A 77 6.80 2.40 3.45
N ILE A 78 7.01 1.93 2.23
CA ILE A 78 8.28 1.34 1.80
C ILE A 78 8.85 2.15 0.64
N CYS A 79 10.13 2.56 0.76
CA CYS A 79 10.82 3.38 -0.22
C CYS A 79 10.03 4.67 -0.48
N LEU A 80 9.67 4.97 -1.73
CA LEU A 80 8.88 6.14 -2.08
C LEU A 80 7.52 6.14 -1.35
N GLY A 81 6.97 4.96 -1.03
CA GLY A 81 5.74 4.85 -0.26
C GLY A 81 5.84 5.54 1.09
N MET A 82 6.99 5.47 1.75
CA MET A 82 7.22 6.18 3.00
C MET A 82 7.11 7.70 2.80
N GLN A 83 7.63 8.22 1.69
CA GLN A 83 7.55 9.65 1.38
C GLN A 83 6.13 10.10 1.10
N LEU A 84 5.29 9.26 0.52
CA LEU A 84 3.91 9.57 0.22
C LEU A 84 3.05 9.76 1.47
N LEU A 85 3.50 9.26 2.62
CA LEU A 85 2.79 9.40 3.89
C LEU A 85 3.00 10.77 4.55
N PHE A 86 3.92 11.56 4.03
CA PHE A 86 4.23 12.90 4.55
C PHE A 86 3.72 14.03 3.60
#